data_86c1dba27f68481886f8160abc4c4870
#
_entry.id   86c1dba27f68481886f8160abc4c4870
#
_cell.length_a   1.000
_cell.length_b   1.000
_cell.length_c   1.000
_cell.angle_alpha   90.00
_cell.angle_beta   90.00
_cell.angle_gamma   90.00
#
_symmetry.space_group_name_H-M   'P 1'
#
loop_
_entity.id
_entity.type
_entity.pdbx_description
1 polymer ?
#
loop_
_entity_poly.entity_id
_entity_poly.type
_entity_poly.pdbx_seq_one_letter_code
_entity_poly.pdbx_strand_id
1 'polypeptide(L)'
;MAQATYKNLTKDYRNMNLMSAVGVALSSWRKNFGANEFGEFDDSHKQLSINAVAKAIGERYEGVYRLEHGGGTSTVLVKYLLFIKQHDPKFDLEARIKDIMGDKYPKY
;
A
#
# COMPACT_ATOMS: atom_id res chain seq x y z
N MET A 1 -21.46 8.04 -16.62
CA MET A 1 -20.55 7.91 -16.61
C MET A 1 -20.25 7.41 -15.75
N ALA A 2 -20.90 6.56 -15.64
CA ALA A 2 -20.44 5.98 -14.77
C ALA A 2 -19.51 6.78 -14.44
N GLN A 3 -19.91 7.72 -14.75
CA GLN A 3 -18.96 8.37 -14.68
C GLN A 3 -18.76 8.99 -13.45
N ALA A 4 -19.67 9.05 -12.54
CA ALA A 4 -19.34 9.77 -11.35
C ALA A 4 -18.25 9.03 -10.60
N THR A 5 -18.51 7.82 -10.18
CA THR A 5 -17.48 7.07 -9.47
C THR A 5 -16.34 6.74 -10.37
N TYR A 6 -16.67 6.35 -11.57
CA TYR A 6 -15.63 5.96 -12.48
C TYR A 6 -14.78 7.13 -12.90
N LYS A 7 -15.39 8.30 -13.08
CA LYS A 7 -14.64 9.46 -13.39
C LYS A 7 -13.75 9.87 -12.27
N ASN A 8 -14.23 9.78 -11.06
CA ASN A 8 -13.43 10.11 -9.90
C ASN A 8 -12.24 9.19 -9.81
N LEU A 9 -12.46 7.93 -10.07
CA LEU A 9 -11.38 6.97 -10.06
C LEU A 9 -10.36 7.29 -11.14
N THR A 10 -10.83 7.60 -12.34
CA THR A 10 -9.96 7.95 -13.45
C THR A 10 -9.21 9.24 -13.15
N LYS A 11 -9.89 10.19 -12.54
CA LYS A 11 -9.28 11.44 -12.17
C LYS A 11 -8.19 11.23 -11.14
N ASP A 12 -8.45 10.36 -10.18
CA ASP A 12 -7.46 10.04 -9.16
C ASP A 12 -6.23 9.41 -9.78
N TYR A 13 -6.41 8.52 -10.74
CA TYR A 13 -5.29 7.94 -11.43
C TYR A 13 -4.48 8.98 -12.18
N ARG A 14 -5.14 9.91 -12.85
CA ARG A 14 -4.42 10.94 -13.58
C ARG A 14 -3.59 11.81 -12.67
N ASN A 15 -4.08 12.02 -11.45
CA ASN A 15 -3.41 12.87 -10.48
C ASN A 15 -2.55 12.09 -9.49
N MET A 16 -2.49 10.78 -9.65
CA MET A 16 -1.72 9.97 -8.74
C MET A 16 -0.24 10.27 -8.90
N ASN A 17 0.39 10.66 -7.82
CA ASN A 17 1.83 10.86 -7.80
C ASN A 17 2.51 9.62 -7.26
N LEU A 18 3.82 9.64 -7.27
CA LEU A 18 4.62 8.50 -6.86
C LEU A 18 4.34 8.09 -5.41
N MET A 19 4.21 9.05 -4.51
CA MET A 19 3.96 8.73 -3.10
C MET A 19 2.58 8.12 -2.89
N SER A 20 1.59 8.55 -3.68
CA SER A 20 0.27 7.92 -3.61
C SER A 20 0.35 6.46 -4.06
N ALA A 21 1.11 6.18 -5.10
CA ALA A 21 1.29 4.81 -5.58
C ALA A 21 2.02 3.95 -4.54
N VAL A 22 3.02 4.52 -3.87
CA VAL A 22 3.69 3.84 -2.76
C VAL A 22 2.67 3.47 -1.68
N GLY A 23 1.82 4.42 -1.29
CA GLY A 23 0.81 4.16 -0.28
C GLY A 23 -0.15 3.05 -0.67
N VAL A 24 -0.59 3.04 -1.92
CA VAL A 24 -1.47 1.98 -2.43
C VAL A 24 -0.76 0.63 -2.40
N ALA A 25 0.50 0.59 -2.80
CA ALA A 25 1.27 -0.67 -2.80
C ALA A 25 1.39 -1.24 -1.38
N LEU A 26 1.70 -0.38 -0.43
CA LEU A 26 1.84 -0.82 0.97
C LEU A 26 0.52 -1.27 1.55
N SER A 27 -0.54 -0.50 1.34
CA SER A 27 -1.85 -0.84 1.89
C SER A 27 -2.40 -2.11 1.24
N SER A 28 -2.16 -2.30 -0.05
CA SER A 28 -2.57 -3.53 -0.73
C SER A 28 -1.88 -4.75 -0.14
N TRP A 29 -0.57 -4.64 0.12
CA TRP A 29 0.14 -5.74 0.75
C TRP A 29 -0.46 -6.03 2.13
N ARG A 30 -0.67 -4.99 2.93
CA ARG A 30 -1.22 -5.15 4.27
C ARG A 30 -2.59 -5.84 4.24
N LYS A 31 -3.43 -5.40 3.34
CA LYS A 31 -4.80 -5.93 3.24
C LYS A 31 -4.84 -7.38 2.77
N ASN A 32 -3.81 -7.82 2.07
CA ASN A 32 -3.77 -9.19 1.56
C ASN A 32 -2.84 -10.10 2.35
N PHE A 33 -2.21 -9.58 3.38
CA PHE A 33 -1.29 -10.37 4.19
C PHE A 33 -2.07 -11.49 4.89
N GLY A 34 -1.58 -12.71 4.74
CA GLY A 34 -2.24 -13.88 5.32
C GLY A 34 -3.33 -14.49 4.47
N ALA A 35 -3.67 -13.88 3.34
CA ALA A 35 -4.63 -14.45 2.42
C ALA A 35 -4.01 -15.66 1.70
N ASN A 36 -4.84 -16.63 1.35
CA ASN A 36 -4.39 -17.76 0.56
C ASN A 36 -4.21 -17.32 -0.91
N GLU A 37 -3.89 -18.28 -1.78
CA GLU A 37 -3.63 -17.98 -3.19
C GLU A 37 -4.86 -17.43 -3.94
N PHE A 38 -6.04 -17.58 -3.36
CA PHE A 38 -7.27 -17.06 -3.96
C PHE A 38 -7.71 -15.74 -3.32
N GLY A 39 -6.88 -15.16 -2.45
CA GLY A 39 -7.23 -13.91 -1.79
C GLY A 39 -8.18 -14.07 -0.60
N GLU A 40 -8.35 -15.28 -0.11
CA GLU A 40 -9.26 -15.56 1.00
C GLU A 40 -8.50 -15.73 2.31
N PHE A 41 -9.17 -15.38 3.41
CA PHE A 41 -8.62 -15.56 4.75
C PHE A 41 -9.36 -16.68 5.46
N ASP A 42 -8.63 -17.52 6.20
CA ASP A 42 -9.28 -18.55 7.01
C ASP A 42 -9.59 -17.97 8.39
N ASP A 43 -10.17 -18.79 9.26
CA ASP A 43 -10.60 -18.34 10.59
C ASP A 43 -9.45 -17.91 11.48
N SER A 44 -8.27 -18.42 11.24
CA SER A 44 -7.11 -18.11 12.07
C SER A 44 -6.27 -16.97 11.54
N HIS A 45 -6.53 -16.53 10.29
CA HIS A 45 -5.78 -15.45 9.67
C HIS A 45 -6.69 -14.29 9.31
N LYS A 46 -6.46 -13.16 9.91
CA LYS A 46 -7.25 -11.96 9.65
C LYS A 46 -6.40 -10.94 8.91
N GLN A 47 -7.09 -10.08 8.17
CA GLN A 47 -6.44 -8.97 7.50
C GLN A 47 -5.67 -8.13 8.53
N LEU A 48 -4.46 -7.77 8.17
CA LEU A 48 -3.61 -6.98 9.07
C LEU A 48 -4.12 -5.54 9.11
N SER A 49 -4.32 -4.99 10.28
CA SER A 49 -4.83 -3.63 10.43
C SER A 49 -3.69 -2.61 10.41
N ILE A 50 -4.05 -1.35 10.14
CA ILE A 50 -3.09 -0.24 10.24
C ILE A 50 -2.52 -0.19 11.66
N ASN A 51 -3.37 -0.39 12.66
CA ASN A 51 -2.94 -0.36 14.05
C ASN A 51 -1.91 -1.44 14.35
N ALA A 52 -2.11 -2.63 13.81
CA ALA A 52 -1.16 -3.73 13.99
C ALA A 52 0.20 -3.40 13.38
N VAL A 53 0.21 -2.83 12.19
CA VAL A 53 1.45 -2.41 11.54
C VAL A 53 2.12 -1.30 12.35
N ALA A 54 1.34 -0.30 12.76
CA ALA A 54 1.88 0.82 13.54
C ALA A 54 2.55 0.33 14.81
N LYS A 55 1.90 -0.58 15.54
CA LYS A 55 2.47 -1.16 16.74
C LYS A 55 3.76 -1.92 16.43
N ALA A 56 3.74 -2.71 15.38
CA ALA A 56 4.88 -3.54 15.01
C ALA A 56 6.12 -2.71 14.68
N ILE A 57 5.94 -1.54 14.07
CA ILE A 57 7.06 -0.70 13.67
C ILE A 57 7.35 0.44 14.66
N GLY A 58 6.59 0.50 15.77
CA GLY A 58 6.81 1.52 16.78
C GLY A 58 6.42 2.92 16.34
N GLU A 59 5.34 3.03 15.57
CA GLU A 59 4.85 4.31 15.07
C GLU A 59 3.40 4.50 15.46
N ARG A 60 2.88 5.70 15.21
CA ARG A 60 1.48 6.00 15.49
C ARG A 60 0.60 5.57 14.32
N TYR A 61 -0.67 5.32 14.64
CA TYR A 61 -1.67 5.01 13.62
C TYR A 61 -1.69 6.06 12.51
N GLU A 62 -1.69 7.34 12.89
CA GLU A 62 -1.77 8.43 11.92
C GLU A 62 -0.59 8.45 10.97
N GLY A 63 0.60 8.09 11.45
CA GLY A 63 1.78 8.03 10.58
C GLY A 63 1.64 7.00 9.49
N VAL A 64 1.17 5.82 9.86
CA VAL A 64 0.95 4.74 8.89
C VAL A 64 -0.20 5.09 7.96
N TYR A 65 -1.29 5.63 8.51
CA TYR A 65 -2.44 6.05 7.72
C TYR A 65 -2.03 7.07 6.65
N ARG A 66 -1.29 8.10 7.06
CA ARG A 66 -0.84 9.13 6.12
C ARG A 66 0.03 8.57 5.02
N LEU A 67 0.93 7.66 5.38
CA LEU A 67 1.80 7.04 4.40
C LEU A 67 1.00 6.26 3.37
N GLU A 68 0.00 5.51 3.81
CA GLU A 68 -0.84 4.74 2.90
C GLU A 68 -1.70 5.63 2.00
N HIS A 69 -1.86 6.90 2.36
CA HIS A 69 -2.64 7.85 1.58
C HIS A 69 -1.78 8.88 0.86
N GLY A 70 -0.51 8.58 0.70
CA GLY A 70 0.37 9.41 -0.13
C GLY A 70 1.15 10.48 0.61
N GLY A 71 1.08 10.50 1.93
CA GLY A 71 1.83 11.45 2.75
C GLY A 71 2.83 10.74 3.64
N GLY A 72 2.96 11.24 4.88
CA GLY A 72 3.82 10.60 5.87
C GLY A 72 5.28 10.98 5.72
N THR A 73 6.12 10.28 6.46
CA THR A 73 7.55 10.56 6.50
C THR A 73 8.35 9.41 5.93
N SER A 74 9.58 9.70 5.54
CA SER A 74 10.48 8.67 5.03
C SER A 74 10.82 7.66 6.12
N THR A 75 10.87 8.08 7.37
CA THR A 75 11.13 7.16 8.48
C THR A 75 10.05 6.08 8.56
N VAL A 76 8.78 6.48 8.49
CA VAL A 76 7.68 5.53 8.53
C VAL A 76 7.72 4.62 7.30
N LEU A 77 8.04 5.19 6.14
CA LEU A 77 8.15 4.42 4.91
C LEU A 77 9.20 3.32 5.03
N VAL A 78 10.39 3.68 5.50
CA VAL A 78 11.47 2.71 5.63
C VAL A 78 11.12 1.62 6.64
N LYS A 79 10.56 2.01 7.78
CA LYS A 79 10.14 1.03 8.79
C LYS A 79 9.08 0.07 8.25
N TYR A 80 8.13 0.60 7.51
CA TYR A 80 7.06 -0.21 6.92
C TYR A 80 7.65 -1.20 5.91
N LEU A 81 8.56 -0.73 5.05
CA LEU A 81 9.21 -1.61 4.08
C LEU A 81 10.01 -2.71 4.76
N LEU A 82 10.75 -2.37 5.82
CA LEU A 82 11.51 -3.38 6.55
C LEU A 82 10.58 -4.42 7.16
N PHE A 83 9.44 -3.98 7.70
CA PHE A 83 8.44 -4.89 8.24
C PHE A 83 7.92 -5.85 7.16
N ILE A 84 7.57 -5.30 6.01
CA ILE A 84 7.09 -6.12 4.89
C ILE A 84 8.14 -7.14 4.48
N LYS A 85 9.39 -6.71 4.32
CA LYS A 85 10.46 -7.60 3.87
C LYS A 85 10.74 -8.72 4.86
N GLN A 86 10.50 -8.50 6.14
CA GLN A 86 10.65 -9.56 7.13
C GLN A 86 9.60 -10.65 6.96
N HIS A 87 8.40 -10.29 6.54
CA HIS A 87 7.31 -11.23 6.37
C HIS A 87 7.17 -11.74 4.93
N ASP A 88 7.67 -10.98 3.97
CA ASP A 88 7.57 -11.29 2.55
C ASP A 88 8.84 -10.84 1.85
N PRO A 89 9.91 -11.63 1.94
CA PRO A 89 11.19 -11.23 1.34
C PRO A 89 11.15 -10.99 -0.16
N LYS A 90 10.12 -11.51 -0.84
CA LYS A 90 9.99 -11.35 -2.29
C LYS A 90 9.21 -10.10 -2.68
N PHE A 91 8.72 -9.35 -1.70
CA PHE A 91 7.98 -8.15 -2.00
C PHE A 91 8.85 -7.16 -2.78
N ASP A 92 8.34 -6.70 -3.91
CA ASP A 92 9.06 -5.79 -4.80
C ASP A 92 8.23 -4.53 -4.95
N LEU A 93 8.60 -3.49 -4.22
CA LEU A 93 7.86 -2.24 -4.23
C LEU A 93 7.87 -1.61 -5.61
N GLU A 94 9.01 -1.63 -6.28
CA GLU A 94 9.12 -1.04 -7.62
C GLU A 94 8.14 -1.69 -8.59
N ALA A 95 8.07 -3.02 -8.59
CA ALA A 95 7.15 -3.74 -9.46
C ALA A 95 5.70 -3.37 -9.15
N ARG A 96 5.37 -3.24 -7.86
CA ARG A 96 4.01 -2.87 -7.47
C ARG A 96 3.68 -1.46 -7.92
N ILE A 97 4.61 -0.53 -7.78
CA ILE A 97 4.40 0.84 -8.22
C ILE A 97 4.19 0.89 -9.73
N LYS A 98 4.98 0.12 -10.48
CA LYS A 98 4.80 0.05 -11.93
C LYS A 98 3.40 -0.43 -12.31
N ASP A 99 2.92 -1.46 -11.63
CA ASP A 99 1.60 -2.01 -11.88
C ASP A 99 0.51 -0.98 -11.59
N ILE A 100 0.67 -0.23 -10.51
CA ILE A 100 -0.32 0.76 -10.09
C ILE A 100 -0.33 1.96 -11.03
N MET A 101 0.84 2.47 -11.39
CA MET A 101 0.94 3.71 -12.16
C MET A 101 0.85 3.48 -13.67
N GLY A 102 1.21 2.32 -14.15
CA GLY A 102 1.20 2.06 -15.59
C GLY A 102 2.01 3.08 -16.35
N ASP A 103 1.39 3.74 -17.32
CA ASP A 103 2.07 4.73 -18.16
C ASP A 103 2.56 5.95 -17.38
N LYS A 104 2.07 6.15 -16.17
CA LYS A 104 2.49 7.29 -15.34
C LYS A 104 3.74 7.00 -14.55
N TYR A 105 4.23 5.78 -14.59
CA TYR A 105 5.45 5.41 -13.88
C TYR A 105 6.62 6.20 -14.43
N PRO A 106 7.45 6.80 -13.56
CA PRO A 106 8.55 7.66 -14.03
C PRO A 106 9.53 6.90 -14.93
N LYS A 107 9.95 7.59 -15.99
CA LYS A 107 10.95 7.05 -16.92
C LYS A 107 12.09 8.05 -16.98
N TYR A 108 13.22 7.66 -16.46
CA TYR A 108 14.39 8.53 -16.43
C TYR A 108 15.44 8.10 -17.44
#